data_da075f203a578bdeaee062ed1ec143bf
#
_entry.id   da075f203a578bdeaee062ed1ec143bf
#
_cell.length_a   1.000
_cell.length_b   1.000
_cell.length_c   1.000
_cell.angle_alpha   90.00
_cell.angle_beta   90.00
_cell.angle_gamma   90.00
#
_symmetry.space_group_name_H-M   'P 1'
#
loop_
_entity.id
_entity.type
_entity.pdbx_description
1 polymer ?
#
loop_
_entity_poly.entity_id
_entity_poly.type
_entity_poly.pdbx_seq_one_letter_code
_entity_poly.pdbx_strand_id
1 'polypeptide(L)'
;ISLGNDGDFQDKRFVDIINNDLANTIGNLLNRTSSMSRKWFDNKVPNNEKILSENKLENFAKIAVENYIYNFDNYKLDLAANEVLSLAINTNLYLNDNQPWLLIKEKDNLPLVKEIIYNVLESTRIIGLLLLPLLPELSTKINEQLGSIYREEIPWKKQLIWGLLVSNSSLPKPTPIIN
;
A
#
# COMPACT_ATOMS: atom_id res chain seq x y z
N ILE A 1 18.24 1.29 -11.22
CA ILE A 1 19.65 1.31 -11.69
C ILE A 1 20.02 -0.12 -12.02
N SER A 2 20.46 -0.36 -13.26
CA SER A 2 21.18 -1.58 -13.54
C SER A 2 22.51 -1.49 -12.78
N LEU A 3 22.76 -2.38 -11.84
CA LEU A 3 24.04 -2.48 -11.16
C LEU A 3 25.13 -2.59 -12.24
N GLY A 4 25.99 -1.58 -12.38
CA GLY A 4 27.07 -1.55 -13.35
C GLY A 4 27.14 -0.35 -14.30
N ASN A 5 26.21 0.58 -14.24
CA ASN A 5 26.34 1.88 -14.91
C ASN A 5 26.78 2.95 -13.92
N ASP A 6 27.71 3.82 -14.35
CA ASP A 6 28.25 4.95 -13.59
C ASP A 6 27.11 5.80 -13.01
N GLY A 7 26.85 5.67 -11.69
CA GLY A 7 25.54 5.89 -11.13
C GLY A 7 25.36 7.09 -10.21
N ASP A 8 26.36 7.96 -9.98
CA ASP A 8 26.23 9.05 -9.00
C ASP A 8 25.03 9.99 -9.24
N PHE A 9 24.64 10.20 -10.49
CA PHE A 9 23.49 11.04 -10.82
C PHE A 9 22.15 10.28 -10.79
N GLN A 10 22.18 8.97 -11.03
CA GLN A 10 21.02 8.11 -11.01
C GLN A 10 20.64 7.69 -9.58
N ASP A 11 21.63 7.50 -8.69
CA ASP A 11 21.39 7.20 -7.28
C ASP A 11 20.67 8.33 -6.58
N LYS A 12 21.05 9.58 -6.85
CA LYS A 12 20.36 10.75 -6.29
C LYS A 12 18.92 10.85 -6.76
N ARG A 13 18.67 10.62 -8.05
CA ARG A 13 17.32 10.62 -8.62
C ARG A 13 16.44 9.49 -8.06
N PHE A 14 17.02 8.31 -7.85
CA PHE A 14 16.36 7.18 -7.23
C PHE A 14 15.96 7.50 -5.77
N VAL A 15 16.88 8.06 -5.00
CA VAL A 15 16.64 8.50 -3.61
C VAL A 15 15.57 9.61 -3.56
N ASP A 16 15.60 10.57 -4.49
CA ASP A 16 14.63 11.67 -4.55
C ASP A 16 13.22 11.17 -4.90
N ILE A 17 13.09 10.25 -5.86
CA ILE A 17 11.80 9.63 -6.21
C ILE A 17 11.22 8.86 -5.02
N ILE A 18 12.06 8.11 -4.31
CA ILE A 18 11.59 7.31 -3.18
C ILE A 18 11.26 8.18 -1.98
N ASN A 19 12.10 9.14 -1.63
CA ASN A 19 11.91 9.95 -0.43
C ASN A 19 10.81 11.00 -0.58
N ASN A 20 10.67 11.62 -1.74
CA ASN A 20 9.73 12.72 -1.92
C ASN A 20 8.37 12.25 -2.46
N ASP A 21 8.35 11.48 -3.54
CA ASP A 21 7.10 11.13 -4.21
C ASP A 21 6.39 9.96 -3.54
N LEU A 22 7.14 8.89 -3.25
CA LEU A 22 6.58 7.66 -2.69
C LEU A 22 6.14 7.87 -1.24
N ALA A 23 7.03 8.41 -0.40
CA ALA A 23 6.74 8.59 1.02
C ALA A 23 5.61 9.60 1.24
N ASN A 24 5.56 10.70 0.47
CA ASN A 24 4.45 11.66 0.51
C ASN A 24 3.13 11.03 0.05
N THR A 25 3.16 10.28 -1.05
CA THR A 25 1.95 9.61 -1.59
C THR A 25 1.40 8.61 -0.58
N ILE A 26 2.27 7.75 0.00
CA ILE A 26 1.85 6.74 0.98
C ILE A 26 1.43 7.40 2.29
N GLY A 27 2.16 8.41 2.77
CA GLY A 27 1.81 9.14 3.98
C GLY A 27 0.43 9.77 3.92
N ASN A 28 0.11 10.44 2.82
CA ASN A 28 -1.21 11.01 2.58
C ASN A 28 -2.29 9.94 2.49
N LEU A 29 -2.01 8.83 1.80
CA LEU A 29 -2.93 7.71 1.65
C LEU A 29 -3.26 7.07 3.01
N LEU A 30 -2.25 6.77 3.82
CA LEU A 30 -2.41 6.22 5.17
C LEU A 30 -3.20 7.18 6.07
N ASN A 31 -2.83 8.47 6.11
CA ASN A 31 -3.51 9.46 6.94
C ASN A 31 -5.00 9.58 6.59
N ARG A 32 -5.32 9.66 5.30
CA ARG A 32 -6.71 9.75 4.82
C ARG A 32 -7.49 8.49 5.17
N THR A 33 -6.95 7.32 4.89
CA THR A 33 -7.64 6.04 5.07
C THR A 33 -7.80 5.70 6.55
N SER A 34 -6.77 5.92 7.37
CA SER A 34 -6.85 5.75 8.83
C SER A 34 -7.85 6.71 9.46
N SER A 35 -7.93 7.96 8.98
CA SER A 35 -8.92 8.93 9.45
C SER A 35 -10.35 8.49 9.11
N MET A 36 -10.58 7.95 7.91
CA MET A 36 -11.87 7.40 7.52
C MET A 36 -12.23 6.16 8.34
N SER A 37 -11.29 5.24 8.54
CA SER A 37 -11.51 4.04 9.37
C SER A 37 -11.80 4.40 10.83
N ARG A 38 -11.12 5.40 11.38
CA ARG A 38 -11.41 5.91 12.73
C ARG A 38 -12.80 6.47 12.84
N LYS A 39 -13.21 7.27 11.87
CA LYS A 39 -14.51 7.96 11.89
C LYS A 39 -15.67 7.00 11.65
N TRP A 40 -15.51 5.99 10.78
CA TRP A 40 -16.61 5.18 10.29
C TRP A 40 -16.62 3.75 10.83
N PHE A 41 -15.48 3.23 11.26
CA PHE A 41 -15.29 1.82 11.63
C PHE A 41 -14.58 1.64 12.98
N ASP A 42 -14.75 2.61 13.89
CA ASP A 42 -14.19 2.53 15.25
C ASP A 42 -12.68 2.18 15.28
N ASN A 43 -11.92 2.81 14.38
CA ASN A 43 -10.47 2.63 14.27
C ASN A 43 -10.05 1.17 14.00
N LYS A 44 -10.87 0.46 13.22
CA LYS A 44 -10.60 -0.93 12.83
C LYS A 44 -10.52 -1.07 11.32
N VAL A 45 -9.82 -2.11 10.87
CA VAL A 45 -9.88 -2.56 9.49
C VAL A 45 -11.29 -3.06 9.20
N PRO A 46 -12.03 -2.47 8.24
CA PRO A 46 -13.37 -2.94 7.91
C PRO A 46 -13.35 -4.35 7.32
N ASN A 47 -14.50 -5.01 7.34
CA ASN A 47 -14.65 -6.30 6.67
C ASN A 47 -14.50 -6.14 5.15
N ASN A 48 -13.86 -7.09 4.52
CA ASN A 48 -13.89 -7.23 3.08
C ASN A 48 -15.21 -7.89 2.65
N GLU A 49 -16.18 -7.08 2.26
CA GLU A 49 -17.55 -7.55 1.92
C GLU A 49 -17.60 -8.23 0.55
N LYS A 50 -16.58 -8.07 -0.30
CA LYS A 50 -16.47 -8.67 -1.65
C LYS A 50 -17.71 -8.45 -2.52
N ILE A 51 -18.22 -7.22 -2.53
CA ILE A 51 -19.43 -6.83 -3.29
C ILE A 51 -19.11 -6.54 -4.75
N LEU A 52 -17.93 -5.96 -5.01
CA LEU A 52 -17.51 -5.64 -6.36
C LEU A 52 -17.33 -6.92 -7.17
N SER A 53 -17.96 -6.97 -8.33
CA SER A 53 -17.81 -8.08 -9.29
C SER A 53 -16.37 -8.21 -9.82
N GLU A 54 -15.63 -7.09 -9.84
CA GLU A 54 -14.23 -7.03 -10.22
C GLU A 54 -13.51 -6.05 -9.27
N ASN A 55 -12.46 -6.53 -8.63
CA ASN A 55 -11.58 -5.68 -7.83
C ASN A 55 -10.38 -5.24 -8.67
N LYS A 56 -10.52 -4.08 -9.34
CA LYS A 56 -9.46 -3.51 -10.19
C LYS A 56 -8.16 -3.26 -9.44
N LEU A 57 -8.24 -2.84 -8.17
CA LEU A 57 -7.05 -2.57 -7.36
C LEU A 57 -6.32 -3.86 -7.01
N GLU A 58 -7.04 -4.94 -6.69
CA GLU A 58 -6.45 -6.26 -6.48
C GLU A 58 -5.72 -6.76 -7.72
N ASN A 59 -6.35 -6.65 -8.89
CA ASN A 59 -5.73 -7.06 -10.16
C ASN A 59 -4.48 -6.25 -10.45
N PHE A 60 -4.53 -4.94 -10.21
CA PHE A 60 -3.37 -4.06 -10.38
C PHE A 60 -2.24 -4.42 -9.42
N ALA A 61 -2.56 -4.68 -8.15
CA ALA A 61 -1.58 -5.07 -7.13
C ALA A 61 -0.90 -6.41 -7.47
N LYS A 62 -1.64 -7.40 -7.96
CA LYS A 62 -1.08 -8.68 -8.41
C LYS A 62 -0.05 -8.50 -9.52
N ILE A 63 -0.39 -7.71 -10.55
CA ILE A 63 0.52 -7.40 -11.67
C ILE A 63 1.77 -6.65 -11.17
N ALA A 64 1.59 -5.66 -10.31
CA ALA A 64 2.71 -4.90 -9.74
C ALA A 64 3.65 -5.79 -8.92
N VAL A 65 3.11 -6.73 -8.12
CA VAL A 65 3.92 -7.70 -7.36
C VAL A 65 4.70 -8.62 -8.29
N GLU A 66 4.09 -9.15 -9.36
CA GLU A 66 4.77 -10.02 -10.33
C GLU A 66 5.91 -9.27 -11.02
N ASN A 67 5.66 -8.06 -11.51
CA ASN A 67 6.65 -7.21 -12.17
C ASN A 67 7.78 -6.82 -11.20
N TYR A 68 7.43 -6.48 -9.95
CA TYR A 68 8.41 -6.17 -8.91
C TYR A 68 9.36 -7.34 -8.68
N ILE A 69 8.82 -8.53 -8.46
CA ILE A 69 9.61 -9.74 -8.22
C ILE A 69 10.54 -10.01 -9.41
N TYR A 70 10.00 -9.94 -10.64
CA TYR A 70 10.78 -10.13 -11.84
C TYR A 70 11.95 -9.12 -11.94
N ASN A 71 11.68 -7.84 -11.73
CA ASN A 71 12.70 -6.79 -11.81
C ASN A 71 13.72 -6.92 -10.67
N PHE A 72 13.28 -7.22 -9.46
CA PHE A 72 14.14 -7.41 -8.30
C PHE A 72 15.08 -8.61 -8.48
N ASP A 73 14.55 -9.75 -8.89
CA ASP A 73 15.33 -10.98 -9.15
C ASP A 73 16.34 -10.80 -10.31
N ASN A 74 16.12 -9.82 -11.20
CA ASN A 74 17.03 -9.47 -12.30
C ASN A 74 17.90 -8.22 -11.99
N TYR A 75 17.99 -7.81 -10.74
CA TYR A 75 18.80 -6.66 -10.27
C TYR A 75 18.43 -5.31 -10.91
N LYS A 76 17.18 -5.14 -11.37
CA LYS A 76 16.63 -3.89 -11.92
C LYS A 76 15.88 -3.14 -10.83
N LEU A 77 16.63 -2.64 -9.83
CA LEU A 77 16.04 -2.08 -8.60
C LEU A 77 15.25 -0.81 -8.85
N ASP A 78 15.64 -0.01 -9.84
CA ASP A 78 14.92 1.18 -10.30
C ASP A 78 13.53 0.83 -10.86
N LEU A 79 13.45 -0.22 -11.67
CA LEU A 79 12.18 -0.71 -12.21
C LEU A 79 11.31 -1.34 -11.10
N ALA A 80 11.91 -2.08 -10.17
CA ALA A 80 11.20 -2.60 -9.02
C ALA A 80 10.60 -1.47 -8.17
N ALA A 81 11.36 -0.42 -7.87
CA ALA A 81 10.87 0.74 -7.14
C ALA A 81 9.75 1.49 -7.88
N ASN A 82 9.82 1.59 -9.22
CA ASN A 82 8.77 2.18 -10.04
C ASN A 82 7.45 1.39 -9.96
N GLU A 83 7.49 0.05 -9.83
CA GLU A 83 6.28 -0.75 -9.62
C GLU A 83 5.60 -0.39 -8.28
N VAL A 84 6.39 -0.17 -7.22
CA VAL A 84 5.86 0.27 -5.92
C VAL A 84 5.21 1.65 -6.01
N LEU A 85 5.89 2.60 -6.66
CA LEU A 85 5.35 3.95 -6.88
C LEU A 85 4.06 3.90 -7.71
N SER A 86 4.05 3.12 -8.78
CA SER A 86 2.87 2.93 -9.63
C SER A 86 1.70 2.35 -8.84
N LEU A 87 1.93 1.36 -7.99
CA LEU A 87 0.89 0.79 -7.12
C LEU A 87 0.36 1.85 -6.12
N ALA A 88 1.23 2.65 -5.52
CA ALA A 88 0.82 3.71 -4.60
C ALA A 88 -0.05 4.78 -5.29
N ILE A 89 0.33 5.21 -6.49
CA ILE A 89 -0.43 6.16 -7.30
C ILE A 89 -1.80 5.58 -7.67
N ASN A 90 -1.86 4.33 -8.14
CA ASN A 90 -3.12 3.69 -8.52
C ASN A 90 -4.02 3.43 -7.30
N THR A 91 -3.46 3.15 -6.13
CA THR A 91 -4.22 3.04 -4.89
C THR A 91 -4.88 4.38 -4.52
N ASN A 92 -4.14 5.48 -4.67
CA ASN A 92 -4.68 6.81 -4.42
C ASN A 92 -5.75 7.22 -5.45
N LEU A 93 -5.55 6.90 -6.73
CA LEU A 93 -6.56 7.09 -7.77
C LEU A 93 -7.83 6.27 -7.47
N TYR A 94 -7.68 4.99 -7.12
CA TYR A 94 -8.80 4.14 -6.74
C TYR A 94 -9.63 4.75 -5.59
N LEU A 95 -8.97 5.27 -4.55
CA LEU A 95 -9.66 5.94 -3.44
C LEU A 95 -10.40 7.20 -3.92
N ASN A 96 -9.78 8.01 -4.79
CA ASN A 96 -10.37 9.23 -5.31
C ASN A 96 -11.55 8.95 -6.26
N ASP A 97 -11.44 7.95 -7.12
CA ASP A 97 -12.48 7.61 -8.10
C ASP A 97 -13.74 7.03 -7.42
N ASN A 98 -13.55 6.24 -6.36
CA ASN A 98 -14.66 5.64 -5.62
C ASN A 98 -15.32 6.58 -4.60
N GLN A 99 -14.68 7.67 -4.20
CA GLN A 99 -15.22 8.71 -3.33
C GLN A 99 -16.00 8.19 -2.09
N PRO A 100 -15.40 7.36 -1.23
CA PRO A 100 -16.13 6.73 -0.11
C PRO A 100 -16.73 7.75 0.85
N TRP A 101 -16.20 8.98 0.91
CA TRP A 101 -16.76 10.08 1.72
C TRP A 101 -18.11 10.61 1.21
N LEU A 102 -18.46 10.35 -0.05
CA LEU A 102 -19.80 10.60 -0.58
C LEU A 102 -20.70 9.40 -0.37
N LEU A 103 -20.21 8.19 -0.63
CA LEU A 103 -20.97 6.95 -0.52
C LEU A 103 -21.44 6.67 0.91
N ILE A 104 -20.64 7.00 1.93
CA ILE A 104 -20.96 6.74 3.34
C ILE A 104 -22.21 7.48 3.84
N LYS A 105 -22.67 8.50 3.12
CA LYS A 105 -23.87 9.25 3.46
C LYS A 105 -25.15 8.42 3.33
N GLU A 106 -25.14 7.43 2.47
CA GLU A 106 -26.24 6.52 2.23
C GLU A 106 -25.95 5.17 2.90
N LYS A 107 -26.83 4.73 3.80
CA LYS A 107 -26.64 3.49 4.58
C LYS A 107 -26.47 2.24 3.70
N ASP A 108 -27.16 2.20 2.58
CA ASP A 108 -27.12 1.07 1.65
C ASP A 108 -25.75 0.89 1.00
N ASN A 109 -24.92 1.96 0.96
CA ASN A 109 -23.57 1.93 0.43
C ASN A 109 -22.51 1.47 1.47
N LEU A 110 -22.91 1.28 2.74
CA LEU A 110 -21.97 0.91 3.80
C LEU A 110 -21.10 -0.33 3.45
N PRO A 111 -21.67 -1.43 2.91
CA PRO A 111 -20.86 -2.57 2.51
C PRO A 111 -19.83 -2.24 1.43
N LEU A 112 -20.21 -1.42 0.44
CA LEU A 112 -19.29 -0.96 -0.61
C LEU A 112 -18.18 -0.06 -0.03
N VAL A 113 -18.51 0.84 0.88
CA VAL A 113 -17.51 1.68 1.56
C VAL A 113 -16.51 0.84 2.34
N LYS A 114 -16.98 -0.20 3.05
CA LYS A 114 -16.10 -1.14 3.76
C LYS A 114 -15.11 -1.82 2.82
N GLU A 115 -15.60 -2.31 1.67
CA GLU A 115 -14.74 -2.95 0.68
C GLU A 115 -13.73 -1.98 0.08
N ILE A 116 -14.13 -0.76 -0.26
CA ILE A 116 -13.21 0.27 -0.79
C ILE A 116 -12.09 0.56 0.21
N ILE A 117 -12.43 0.81 1.47
CA ILE A 117 -11.44 1.11 2.51
C ILE A 117 -10.55 -0.09 2.79
N TYR A 118 -11.10 -1.31 2.85
CA TYR A 118 -10.32 -2.53 2.98
C TYR A 118 -9.30 -2.67 1.84
N ASN A 119 -9.73 -2.48 0.60
CA ASN A 119 -8.87 -2.60 -0.58
C ASN A 119 -7.70 -1.61 -0.55
N VAL A 120 -7.94 -0.37 -0.11
CA VAL A 120 -6.88 0.63 0.03
C VAL A 120 -5.89 0.26 1.13
N LEU A 121 -6.37 -0.20 2.28
CA LEU A 121 -5.51 -0.65 3.38
C LEU A 121 -4.69 -1.89 2.99
N GLU A 122 -5.31 -2.84 2.30
CA GLU A 122 -4.61 -4.05 1.83
C GLU A 122 -3.56 -3.74 0.78
N SER A 123 -3.86 -2.87 -0.18
CA SER A 123 -2.86 -2.40 -1.14
C SER A 123 -1.69 -1.70 -0.45
N THR A 124 -1.97 -0.89 0.57
CA THR A 124 -0.93 -0.20 1.36
C THR A 124 -0.07 -1.19 2.14
N ARG A 125 -0.65 -2.29 2.66
CA ARG A 125 0.11 -3.38 3.28
C ARG A 125 1.09 -4.02 2.29
N ILE A 126 0.63 -4.32 1.07
CA ILE A 126 1.49 -4.87 0.01
C ILE A 126 2.62 -3.89 -0.34
N ILE A 127 2.31 -2.60 -0.51
CA ILE A 127 3.30 -1.55 -0.74
C ILE A 127 4.38 -1.58 0.37
N GLY A 128 3.95 -1.63 1.63
CA GLY A 128 4.87 -1.72 2.76
C GLY A 128 5.80 -2.93 2.68
N LEU A 129 5.28 -4.09 2.31
CA LEU A 129 6.08 -5.31 2.15
C LEU A 129 7.02 -5.28 0.94
N LEU A 130 6.61 -4.69 -0.17
CA LEU A 130 7.48 -4.51 -1.36
C LEU A 130 8.64 -3.55 -1.06
N LEU A 131 8.46 -2.61 -0.15
CA LEU A 131 9.51 -1.70 0.30
C LEU A 131 10.53 -2.35 1.25
N LEU A 132 10.19 -3.47 1.88
CA LEU A 132 11.06 -4.08 2.90
C LEU A 132 12.51 -4.30 2.42
N PRO A 133 12.77 -4.86 1.23
CA PRO A 133 14.14 -5.06 0.75
C PRO A 133 14.86 -3.77 0.31
N LEU A 134 14.11 -2.70 0.02
CA LEU A 134 14.64 -1.44 -0.49
C LEU A 134 14.79 -0.38 0.61
N LEU A 135 13.77 -0.25 1.46
CA LEU A 135 13.63 0.78 2.48
C LEU A 135 13.02 0.19 3.76
N PRO A 136 13.77 -0.61 4.52
CA PRO A 136 13.25 -1.35 5.67
C PRO A 136 12.62 -0.46 6.74
N GLU A 137 13.16 0.73 7.00
CA GLU A 137 12.59 1.66 7.99
C GLU A 137 11.22 2.20 7.57
N LEU A 138 11.05 2.57 6.29
CA LEU A 138 9.77 3.04 5.76
C LEU A 138 8.75 1.89 5.74
N SER A 139 9.18 0.71 5.32
CA SER A 139 8.36 -0.52 5.36
C SER A 139 7.82 -0.79 6.76
N THR A 140 8.69 -0.75 7.77
CA THR A 140 8.32 -0.96 9.18
C THR A 140 7.28 0.06 9.63
N LYS A 141 7.51 1.36 9.39
CA LYS A 141 6.56 2.42 9.76
C LYS A 141 5.18 2.25 9.11
N ILE A 142 5.13 1.86 7.82
CA ILE A 142 3.87 1.60 7.11
C ILE A 142 3.13 0.43 7.75
N ASN A 143 3.80 -0.69 7.95
CA ASN A 143 3.19 -1.90 8.47
C ASN A 143 2.74 -1.73 9.93
N GLU A 144 3.50 -1.03 10.75
CA GLU A 144 3.11 -0.68 12.13
C GLU A 144 1.81 0.15 12.14
N GLN A 145 1.65 1.11 11.24
CA GLN A 145 0.42 1.92 11.16
C GLN A 145 -0.82 1.14 10.69
N LEU A 146 -0.61 0.03 10.01
CA LEU A 146 -1.68 -0.89 9.61
C LEU A 146 -1.98 -1.95 10.68
N GLY A 147 -1.22 -1.98 11.80
CA GLY A 147 -1.28 -3.06 12.76
C GLY A 147 -0.85 -4.41 12.15
N SER A 148 -0.15 -4.35 11.02
CA SER A 148 0.34 -5.52 10.31
C SER A 148 1.84 -5.66 10.56
N ILE A 149 2.26 -6.84 11.03
CA ILE A 149 3.66 -7.12 11.32
C ILE A 149 4.18 -8.08 10.26
N TYR A 150 5.32 -7.73 9.67
CA TYR A 150 6.07 -8.68 8.86
C TYR A 150 6.47 -9.90 9.72
N ARG A 151 6.24 -11.09 9.20
CA ARG A 151 6.54 -12.33 9.90
C ARG A 151 7.76 -12.98 9.28
N GLU A 152 8.86 -13.01 10.02
CA GLU A 152 10.13 -13.61 9.54
C GLU A 152 10.00 -15.11 9.28
N GLU A 153 9.13 -15.80 10.01
CA GLU A 153 8.87 -17.23 9.86
C GLU A 153 8.09 -17.62 8.59
N ILE A 154 7.49 -16.63 7.90
CA ILE A 154 6.75 -16.84 6.65
C ILE A 154 7.56 -16.29 5.48
N PRO A 155 7.79 -17.06 4.42
CA PRO A 155 8.48 -16.56 3.24
C PRO A 155 7.87 -15.24 2.74
N TRP A 156 8.71 -14.23 2.53
CA TRP A 156 8.27 -12.88 2.14
C TRP A 156 7.30 -12.88 0.95
N LYS A 157 7.60 -13.64 -0.11
CA LYS A 157 6.73 -13.75 -1.31
C LYS A 157 5.33 -14.26 -0.97
N LYS A 158 5.18 -15.10 0.06
CA LYS A 158 3.87 -15.58 0.51
C LYS A 158 3.05 -14.51 1.23
N GLN A 159 3.71 -13.52 1.80
CA GLN A 159 3.03 -12.40 2.48
C GLN A 159 2.53 -11.34 1.49
N LEU A 160 2.95 -11.38 0.22
CA LEU A 160 2.50 -10.48 -0.85
C LEU A 160 1.16 -10.90 -1.49
N ILE A 161 0.55 -11.99 -1.02
CA ILE A 161 -0.76 -12.43 -1.49
C ILE A 161 -1.82 -11.43 -1.01
N TRP A 162 -2.74 -11.08 -1.90
CA TRP A 162 -3.87 -10.20 -1.59
C TRP A 162 -4.84 -10.83 -0.60
N GLY A 163 -5.38 -10.02 0.31
CA GLY A 163 -6.43 -10.43 1.24
C GLY A 163 -5.91 -10.92 2.59
N LEU A 164 -4.64 -10.68 2.93
CA LEU A 164 -4.05 -11.10 4.20
C LEU A 164 -4.19 -10.08 5.33
N LEU A 165 -4.63 -8.84 5.04
CA LEU A 165 -4.93 -7.88 6.09
C LEU A 165 -6.13 -8.39 6.90
N VAL A 166 -5.96 -8.45 8.22
CA VAL A 166 -6.97 -9.05 9.11
C VAL A 166 -8.13 -8.08 9.35
N SER A 167 -9.33 -8.46 8.90
CA SER A 167 -10.55 -7.71 9.18
C SER A 167 -10.80 -7.58 10.69
N ASN A 168 -11.36 -6.46 11.11
CA ASN A 168 -11.63 -6.08 12.50
C ASN A 168 -10.38 -5.94 13.39
N SER A 169 -9.18 -6.04 12.86
CA SER A 169 -7.98 -5.68 13.60
C SER A 169 -7.92 -4.19 13.87
N SER A 170 -7.34 -3.80 15.02
CA SER A 170 -7.19 -2.39 15.38
C SER A 170 -6.14 -1.71 14.53
N LEU A 171 -6.45 -0.51 14.03
CA LEU A 171 -5.49 0.38 13.41
C LEU A 171 -4.86 1.26 14.49
N PRO A 172 -3.53 1.26 14.63
CA PRO A 172 -2.84 2.16 15.55
C PRO A 172 -3.08 3.63 15.23
N LYS A 173 -2.76 4.49 16.19
CA LYS A 173 -2.85 5.93 15.97
C LYS A 173 -1.90 6.35 14.85
N PRO A 174 -2.33 7.13 13.86
CA PRO A 174 -1.45 7.56 12.77
C PRO A 174 -0.25 8.35 13.33
N THR A 175 0.92 8.03 12.84
CA THR A 175 2.16 8.78 13.08
C THR A 175 2.76 9.21 11.75
N PRO A 176 3.48 10.34 11.66
CA PRO A 176 4.15 10.69 10.43
C PRO A 176 5.12 9.59 10.01
N ILE A 177 5.04 9.15 8.75
CA ILE A 177 6.01 8.17 8.19
C ILE A 177 7.26 8.85 7.66
N ILE A 178 7.22 10.19 7.50
CA ILE A 178 8.33 11.05 7.11
C ILE A 178 8.56 12.03 8.26
N ASN A 179 9.80 12.24 8.61
CA ASN A 179 10.24 13.30 9.53
C ASN A 179 10.62 14.54 8.75
#